data_45132939807247eb595b46de9b98015a
#
_entry.id   45132939807247eb595b46de9b98015a
#
_cell.length_a   1.000
_cell.length_b   1.000
_cell.length_c   1.000
_cell.angle_alpha   90.00
_cell.angle_beta   90.00
_cell.angle_gamma   90.00
#
_symmetry.space_group_name_H-M   'P 1'
#
loop_
_entity.id
_entity.type
_entity.pdbx_description
1 polymer ?
#
loop_
_entity_poly.entity_id
_entity_poly.type
_entity_poly.pdbx_seq_one_letter_code
_entity_poly.pdbx_strand_id
1 'polypeptide(L)'
;MKALVYTKPNELVYRDEPDPAPGEGQVLIKVEASGICGSDMHAYHGHDPRRVPPLILGHEVAGTVASGKSKGERVAINPLMTCGICAYCESGRTNLCTARELIGMRVSGAYCEYVSIAERNLVPIPDSLNLVTASLAEPAACSLHALNKARMHSARPLSELRAMVIGGGAIGMLSALLLTSYGCRHVTVAETNGLRR
;
A
#
# COMPACT_ATOMS: atom_id res chain seq x y z
N MET A 1 -9.35 -20.72 1.15
CA MET A 1 -8.09 -20.10 1.63
C MET A 1 -8.20 -19.68 3.08
N LYS A 2 -7.08 -19.57 3.80
CA LYS A 2 -7.06 -18.96 5.13
C LYS A 2 -7.04 -17.43 5.01
N ALA A 3 -7.80 -16.78 5.88
CA ALA A 3 -7.86 -15.32 5.93
C ALA A 3 -8.04 -14.81 7.37
N LEU A 4 -7.53 -13.62 7.63
CA LEU A 4 -7.76 -12.87 8.86
C LEU A 4 -8.87 -11.85 8.59
N VAL A 5 -10.06 -12.11 9.11
CA VAL A 5 -11.27 -11.36 8.81
C VAL A 5 -11.63 -10.42 9.96
N TYR A 6 -11.79 -9.15 9.65
CA TYR A 6 -12.38 -8.16 10.54
C TYR A 6 -13.88 -8.41 10.63
N THR A 7 -14.37 -8.82 11.79
CA THR A 7 -15.77 -9.22 12.02
C THR A 7 -16.57 -8.19 12.79
N LYS A 8 -15.93 -7.39 13.62
CA LYS A 8 -16.48 -6.23 14.33
C LYS A 8 -15.34 -5.43 14.99
N PRO A 9 -15.61 -4.26 15.55
CA PRO A 9 -14.60 -3.50 16.28
C PRO A 9 -13.89 -4.32 17.35
N ASN A 10 -12.55 -4.27 17.32
CA ASN A 10 -11.62 -4.98 18.19
C ASN A 10 -11.63 -6.52 18.03
N GLU A 11 -12.13 -7.03 16.88
CA GLU A 11 -12.13 -8.45 16.62
C GLU A 11 -11.67 -8.77 15.19
N LEU A 12 -10.63 -9.61 15.11
CA LEU A 12 -10.16 -10.25 13.89
C LEU A 12 -10.24 -11.77 14.11
N VAL A 13 -10.81 -12.48 13.15
CA VAL A 13 -10.95 -13.94 13.21
C VAL A 13 -10.15 -14.57 12.07
N TYR A 14 -9.22 -15.47 12.41
CA TYR A 14 -8.51 -16.30 11.44
C TYR A 14 -9.37 -17.52 11.11
N ARG A 15 -9.82 -17.63 9.86
CA ARG A 15 -10.77 -18.66 9.44
C ARG A 15 -10.62 -19.03 7.97
N ASP A 16 -11.35 -20.04 7.55
CA ASP A 16 -11.51 -20.37 6.14
C ASP A 16 -12.49 -19.42 5.46
N GLU A 17 -12.08 -18.91 4.31
CA GLU A 17 -12.87 -18.14 3.38
C GLU A 17 -12.80 -18.76 1.98
N PRO A 18 -13.79 -18.54 1.12
CA PRO A 18 -13.72 -18.96 -0.27
C PRO A 18 -12.47 -18.41 -0.97
N ASP A 19 -11.88 -19.18 -1.86
CA ASP A 19 -10.81 -18.68 -2.72
C ASP A 19 -11.36 -17.59 -3.65
N PRO A 20 -10.63 -16.48 -3.85
CA PRO A 20 -11.09 -15.46 -4.77
C PRO A 20 -11.04 -15.97 -6.22
N ALA A 21 -12.13 -15.73 -6.96
CA ALA A 21 -12.19 -16.03 -8.38
C ALA A 21 -11.84 -14.76 -9.18
N PRO A 22 -10.71 -14.74 -9.94
CA PRO A 22 -10.38 -13.61 -10.78
C PRO A 22 -11.44 -13.36 -11.85
N GLY A 23 -11.90 -12.09 -11.94
CA GLY A 23 -12.75 -11.64 -13.03
C GLY A 23 -11.97 -11.36 -14.32
N GLU A 24 -12.64 -10.83 -15.33
CA GLU A 24 -12.01 -10.45 -16.59
C GLU A 24 -10.91 -9.39 -16.34
N GLY A 25 -9.73 -9.61 -16.91
CA GLY A 25 -8.55 -8.75 -16.73
C GLY A 25 -7.95 -8.76 -15.34
N GLN A 26 -8.38 -9.68 -14.46
CA GLN A 26 -7.80 -9.90 -13.15
C GLN A 26 -6.94 -11.16 -13.10
N VAL A 27 -6.02 -11.18 -12.16
CA VAL A 27 -5.17 -12.32 -11.85
C VAL A 27 -5.20 -12.62 -10.36
N LEU A 28 -4.89 -13.86 -10.02
CA LEU A 28 -4.74 -14.31 -8.65
C LEU A 28 -3.30 -14.10 -8.20
N ILE A 29 -3.12 -13.51 -7.05
CA ILE A 29 -1.82 -13.33 -6.40
C ILE A 29 -1.78 -14.19 -5.15
N LYS A 30 -0.76 -15.03 -5.04
CA LYS A 30 -0.40 -15.67 -3.78
C LYS A 30 0.30 -14.62 -2.91
N VAL A 31 -0.32 -14.25 -1.82
CA VAL A 31 0.23 -13.27 -0.88
C VAL A 31 1.36 -13.92 -0.08
N GLU A 32 2.52 -13.29 -0.07
CA GLU A 32 3.69 -13.76 0.68
C GLU A 32 4.10 -12.79 1.78
N ALA A 33 3.75 -11.50 1.62
CA ALA A 33 3.92 -10.49 2.65
C ALA A 33 2.81 -9.43 2.55
N SER A 34 2.27 -9.05 3.70
CA SER A 34 1.34 -7.93 3.81
C SER A 34 1.70 -7.08 5.01
N GLY A 35 1.87 -5.77 4.80
CA GLY A 35 2.08 -4.79 5.86
C GLY A 35 0.79 -4.46 6.59
N ILE A 36 0.93 -3.85 7.78
CA ILE A 36 -0.18 -3.34 8.59
C ILE A 36 -0.13 -1.82 8.57
N CYS A 37 -1.08 -1.21 7.86
CA CYS A 37 -1.22 0.24 7.81
C CYS A 37 -1.92 0.77 9.08
N GLY A 38 -1.60 1.99 9.47
CA GLY A 38 -2.34 2.68 10.53
C GLY A 38 -3.84 2.79 10.25
N SER A 39 -4.24 2.83 8.97
CA SER A 39 -5.66 2.83 8.57
C SER A 39 -6.36 1.50 8.86
N ASP A 40 -5.65 0.37 8.84
CA ASP A 40 -6.21 -0.93 9.23
C ASP A 40 -6.44 -0.97 10.75
N MET A 41 -5.56 -0.33 11.54
CA MET A 41 -5.77 -0.17 12.98
C MET A 41 -6.97 0.73 13.28
N HIS A 42 -7.20 1.80 12.50
CA HIS A 42 -8.44 2.60 12.63
C HIS A 42 -9.69 1.77 12.33
N ALA A 43 -9.65 0.90 11.31
CA ALA A 43 -10.74 -0.03 11.01
C ALA A 43 -10.96 -1.00 12.18
N TYR A 44 -9.88 -1.64 12.64
CA TYR A 44 -9.92 -2.59 13.75
C TYR A 44 -10.60 -1.99 15.00
N HIS A 45 -10.29 -0.73 15.33
CA HIS A 45 -10.92 -0.03 16.45
C HIS A 45 -12.33 0.52 16.16
N GLY A 46 -12.86 0.31 14.94
CA GLY A 46 -14.19 0.80 14.56
C GLY A 46 -14.25 2.30 14.26
N HIS A 47 -13.11 2.95 14.02
CA HIS A 47 -13.02 4.38 13.77
C HIS A 47 -13.11 4.74 12.27
N ASP A 48 -13.16 3.76 11.38
CA ASP A 48 -13.31 4.00 9.92
C ASP A 48 -14.66 3.44 9.42
N PRO A 49 -15.70 4.26 9.26
CA PRO A 49 -17.02 3.82 8.83
C PRO A 49 -17.06 3.31 7.38
N ARG A 50 -15.99 3.49 6.60
CA ARG A 50 -15.90 2.99 5.23
C ARG A 50 -15.60 1.49 5.18
N ARG A 51 -15.01 0.95 6.25
CA ARG A 51 -14.67 -0.47 6.38
C ARG A 51 -15.73 -1.20 7.17
N VAL A 52 -16.72 -1.71 6.44
CA VAL A 52 -17.87 -2.40 7.03
C VAL A 52 -17.56 -3.89 7.18
N PRO A 53 -17.60 -4.45 8.40
CA PRO A 53 -17.38 -5.87 8.60
C PRO A 53 -18.60 -6.72 8.09
N PRO A 54 -18.40 -8.01 7.70
CA PRO A 54 -17.12 -8.68 7.68
C PRO A 54 -16.25 -8.27 6.49
N LEU A 55 -14.94 -8.07 6.71
CA LEU A 55 -14.02 -7.61 5.67
C LEU A 55 -12.61 -8.17 5.92
N ILE A 56 -11.95 -8.64 4.88
CA ILE A 56 -10.51 -8.90 4.92
C ILE A 56 -9.80 -7.56 4.73
N LEU A 57 -8.99 -7.14 5.71
CA LEU A 57 -8.21 -5.91 5.63
C LEU A 57 -6.87 -6.13 4.90
N GLY A 58 -6.01 -5.11 4.86
CA GLY A 58 -4.67 -5.18 4.28
C GLY A 58 -4.60 -4.68 2.84
N HIS A 59 -3.62 -3.82 2.55
CA HIS A 59 -3.42 -3.21 1.23
C HIS A 59 -1.94 -2.93 0.91
N GLU A 60 -1.03 -3.29 1.78
CA GLU A 60 0.43 -3.20 1.59
C GLU A 60 0.97 -4.58 1.25
N VAL A 61 1.05 -4.95 -0.02
CA VAL A 61 1.13 -6.36 -0.46
C VAL A 61 2.27 -6.61 -1.42
N ALA A 62 2.97 -7.71 -1.19
CA ALA A 62 3.83 -8.34 -2.18
C ALA A 62 3.61 -9.86 -2.21
N GLY A 63 3.78 -10.43 -3.38
CA GLY A 63 3.56 -11.85 -3.59
C GLY A 63 3.97 -12.31 -4.98
N THR A 64 3.47 -13.49 -5.34
CA THR A 64 3.73 -14.11 -6.64
C THR A 64 2.43 -14.30 -7.41
N VAL A 65 2.44 -13.97 -8.69
CA VAL A 65 1.29 -14.16 -9.58
C VAL A 65 1.00 -15.66 -9.69
N ALA A 66 -0.20 -16.08 -9.30
CA ALA A 66 -0.62 -17.49 -9.28
C ALA A 66 -1.41 -17.90 -10.53
N SER A 67 -1.96 -16.95 -11.31
CA SER A 67 -2.75 -17.25 -12.51
C SER A 67 -2.45 -16.25 -13.64
N GLY A 68 -2.95 -16.55 -14.85
CA GLY A 68 -2.79 -15.67 -16.02
C GLY A 68 -1.43 -15.79 -16.71
N LYS A 69 -1.14 -14.84 -17.61
CA LYS A 69 0.07 -14.87 -18.45
C LYS A 69 1.34 -14.58 -17.64
N SER A 70 1.23 -13.75 -16.63
CA SER A 70 2.33 -13.34 -15.75
C SER A 70 2.56 -14.32 -14.58
N LYS A 71 2.01 -15.55 -14.65
CA LYS A 71 2.16 -16.56 -13.59
C LYS A 71 3.63 -16.82 -13.27
N GLY A 72 3.97 -16.74 -11.97
CA GLY A 72 5.33 -16.89 -11.46
C GLY A 72 6.07 -15.57 -11.25
N GLU A 73 5.58 -14.46 -11.79
CA GLU A 73 6.19 -13.15 -11.57
C GLU A 73 6.03 -12.70 -10.11
N ARG A 74 7.09 -12.10 -9.59
CA ARG A 74 7.11 -11.49 -8.26
C ARG A 74 6.68 -10.05 -8.36
N VAL A 75 5.69 -9.66 -7.56
CA VAL A 75 5.04 -8.35 -7.69
C VAL A 75 4.76 -7.72 -6.33
N ALA A 76 4.80 -6.39 -6.28
CA ALA A 76 4.03 -5.61 -5.35
C ALA A 76 2.69 -5.23 -6.00
N ILE A 77 1.69 -4.93 -5.20
CA ILE A 77 0.36 -4.53 -5.69
C ILE A 77 0.16 -3.04 -5.47
N ASN A 78 -0.26 -2.32 -6.53
CA ASN A 78 -0.92 -1.04 -6.35
C ASN A 78 -2.36 -1.32 -5.89
N PRO A 79 -2.71 -1.05 -4.62
CA PRO A 79 -4.02 -1.43 -4.08
C PRO A 79 -5.16 -0.58 -4.61
N LEU A 80 -4.87 0.52 -5.31
CA LEU A 80 -5.85 1.47 -5.80
C LEU A 80 -6.44 1.02 -7.13
N MET A 81 -7.67 0.54 -7.10
CA MET A 81 -8.43 0.20 -8.29
C MET A 81 -9.15 1.43 -8.83
N THR A 82 -8.95 1.73 -10.11
CA THR A 82 -9.48 2.92 -10.76
C THR A 82 -10.30 2.57 -12.01
N CYS A 83 -11.22 3.43 -12.44
CA CYS A 83 -12.08 3.13 -13.59
C CYS A 83 -11.32 3.12 -14.94
N GLY A 84 -10.21 3.84 -15.05
CA GLY A 84 -9.41 3.94 -16.28
C GLY A 84 -9.93 4.93 -17.33
N ILE A 85 -11.17 5.42 -17.23
CA ILE A 85 -11.87 6.17 -18.28
C ILE A 85 -12.32 7.58 -17.87
N CYS A 86 -12.16 8.00 -16.62
CA CYS A 86 -12.50 9.36 -16.22
C CYS A 86 -11.34 10.32 -16.53
N ALA A 87 -11.64 11.62 -16.62
CA ALA A 87 -10.65 12.65 -16.92
C ALA A 87 -9.40 12.62 -16.01
N TYR A 88 -9.56 12.19 -14.75
CA TYR A 88 -8.43 11.98 -13.86
C TYR A 88 -7.56 10.79 -14.26
N CYS A 89 -8.19 9.68 -14.64
CA CYS A 89 -7.45 8.50 -15.10
C CYS A 89 -6.72 8.77 -16.41
N GLU A 90 -7.40 9.39 -17.39
CA GLU A 90 -6.83 9.74 -18.68
C GLU A 90 -5.68 10.76 -18.57
N SER A 91 -5.73 11.66 -17.58
CA SER A 91 -4.65 12.61 -17.30
C SER A 91 -3.55 12.06 -16.37
N GLY A 92 -3.54 10.73 -16.06
CA GLY A 92 -2.55 10.10 -15.20
C GLY A 92 -2.72 10.39 -13.70
N ARG A 93 -3.75 11.13 -13.31
CA ARG A 93 -4.06 11.46 -11.90
C ARG A 93 -5.01 10.43 -11.28
N THR A 94 -4.66 9.15 -11.41
CA THR A 94 -5.51 8.01 -11.04
C THR A 94 -5.91 8.01 -9.55
N ASN A 95 -5.08 8.58 -8.68
CA ASN A 95 -5.39 8.78 -7.26
C ASN A 95 -6.60 9.71 -7.01
N LEU A 96 -7.01 10.49 -8.01
CA LEU A 96 -8.18 11.37 -7.98
C LEU A 96 -9.41 10.76 -8.68
N CYS A 97 -9.34 9.52 -9.14
CA CYS A 97 -10.46 8.83 -9.78
C CYS A 97 -11.69 8.87 -8.87
N THR A 98 -12.83 9.33 -9.41
CA THR A 98 -14.08 9.47 -8.64
C THR A 98 -14.72 8.12 -8.31
N ALA A 99 -14.40 7.08 -9.09
CA ALA A 99 -14.87 5.71 -8.89
C ALA A 99 -13.75 4.78 -8.36
N ARG A 100 -12.78 5.36 -7.63
CA ARG A 100 -11.69 4.54 -7.07
C ARG A 100 -12.18 3.68 -5.93
N GLU A 101 -11.69 2.45 -5.91
CA GLU A 101 -11.80 1.54 -4.79
C GLU A 101 -10.39 1.19 -4.27
N LEU A 102 -10.31 0.73 -3.04
CA LEU A 102 -9.07 0.28 -2.41
C LEU A 102 -9.31 -1.11 -1.82
N ILE A 103 -8.44 -2.07 -2.12
CA ILE A 103 -8.49 -3.37 -1.44
C ILE A 103 -8.31 -3.18 0.07
N GLY A 104 -8.99 -3.98 0.88
CA GLY A 104 -9.02 -3.83 2.33
C GLY A 104 -9.85 -2.66 2.85
N MET A 105 -10.66 -2.01 1.97
CA MET A 105 -11.57 -0.93 2.37
C MET A 105 -13.03 -1.24 2.08
N ARG A 106 -13.42 -1.45 0.81
CA ARG A 106 -14.77 -1.85 0.41
C ARG A 106 -14.79 -3.20 -0.28
N VAL A 107 -13.65 -3.63 -0.77
CA VAL A 107 -13.40 -4.95 -1.32
C VAL A 107 -12.37 -5.65 -0.45
N SER A 108 -12.38 -6.99 -0.45
CA SER A 108 -11.46 -7.80 0.34
C SER A 108 -10.01 -7.42 0.05
N GLY A 109 -9.25 -7.30 1.13
CA GLY A 109 -7.83 -7.00 1.10
C GLY A 109 -6.95 -8.24 1.15
N ALA A 110 -5.75 -8.09 1.66
CA ALA A 110 -4.68 -9.05 1.53
C ALA A 110 -4.21 -9.71 2.84
N TYR A 111 -4.98 -9.63 3.91
CA TYR A 111 -4.71 -10.47 5.08
C TYR A 111 -5.25 -11.89 4.86
N CYS A 112 -4.81 -12.52 3.76
CA CYS A 112 -5.24 -13.83 3.32
C CYS A 112 -4.17 -14.48 2.44
N GLU A 113 -4.35 -15.75 2.07
CA GLU A 113 -3.40 -16.47 1.22
C GLU A 113 -3.42 -16.00 -0.24
N TYR A 114 -4.58 -15.58 -0.74
CA TYR A 114 -4.74 -15.16 -2.14
C TYR A 114 -5.62 -13.93 -2.25
N VAL A 115 -5.23 -13.03 -3.16
CA VAL A 115 -6.02 -11.85 -3.54
C VAL A 115 -6.20 -11.79 -5.06
N SER A 116 -7.38 -11.41 -5.52
CA SER A 116 -7.64 -11.14 -6.94
C SER A 116 -7.54 -9.63 -7.20
N ILE A 117 -6.78 -9.25 -8.23
CA ILE A 117 -6.56 -7.84 -8.60
C ILE A 117 -6.39 -7.71 -10.13
N ALA A 118 -6.73 -6.55 -10.68
CA ALA A 118 -6.50 -6.29 -12.09
C ALA A 118 -5.00 -6.36 -12.44
N GLU A 119 -4.64 -6.99 -13.56
CA GLU A 119 -3.25 -7.18 -14.00
C GLU A 119 -2.49 -5.84 -14.10
N ARG A 120 -3.18 -4.76 -14.50
CA ARG A 120 -2.61 -3.40 -14.54
C ARG A 120 -2.18 -2.83 -13.18
N ASN A 121 -2.60 -3.43 -12.09
CA ASN A 121 -2.24 -3.03 -10.72
C ASN A 121 -0.96 -3.72 -10.22
N LEU A 122 -0.39 -4.62 -11.02
CA LEU A 122 0.84 -5.32 -10.69
C LEU A 122 2.06 -4.42 -10.95
N VAL A 123 2.97 -4.41 -9.99
CA VAL A 123 4.25 -3.72 -10.09
C VAL A 123 5.34 -4.79 -9.97
N PRO A 124 5.99 -5.19 -11.08
CA PRO A 124 7.08 -6.16 -11.02
C PRO A 124 8.20 -5.69 -10.10
N ILE A 125 8.75 -6.61 -9.33
CA ILE A 125 9.85 -6.33 -8.42
C ILE A 125 11.10 -7.10 -8.85
N PRO A 126 12.32 -6.51 -8.69
CA PRO A 126 13.55 -7.20 -9.03
C PRO A 126 13.79 -8.42 -8.14
N ASP A 127 14.44 -9.44 -8.69
CA ASP A 127 14.74 -10.69 -7.96
C ASP A 127 15.57 -10.47 -6.70
N SER A 128 16.42 -9.44 -6.70
CA SER A 128 17.25 -9.06 -5.56
C SER A 128 16.47 -8.50 -4.36
N LEU A 129 15.22 -8.08 -4.56
CA LEU A 129 14.38 -7.54 -3.48
C LEU A 129 13.53 -8.66 -2.87
N ASN A 130 13.63 -8.84 -1.55
CA ASN A 130 12.76 -9.79 -0.86
C ASN A 130 11.31 -9.28 -0.76
N LEU A 131 10.33 -10.19 -0.69
CA LEU A 131 8.91 -9.84 -0.72
C LEU A 131 8.45 -9.07 0.52
N VAL A 132 9.07 -9.31 1.69
CA VAL A 132 8.76 -8.54 2.91
C VAL A 132 9.14 -7.08 2.72
N THR A 133 10.32 -6.79 2.14
CA THR A 133 10.70 -5.41 1.81
C THR A 133 9.82 -4.84 0.70
N ALA A 134 9.45 -5.66 -0.29
CA ALA A 134 8.60 -5.23 -1.40
C ALA A 134 7.19 -4.84 -0.96
N SER A 135 6.66 -5.41 0.14
CA SER A 135 5.35 -4.99 0.67
C SER A 135 5.33 -3.53 1.15
N LEU A 136 6.51 -2.94 1.42
CA LEU A 136 6.64 -1.51 1.74
C LEU A 136 6.51 -0.58 0.51
N ALA A 137 6.31 -1.12 -0.70
CA ALA A 137 6.19 -0.31 -1.92
C ALA A 137 5.02 0.68 -1.85
N GLU A 138 3.88 0.25 -1.28
CA GLU A 138 2.71 1.12 -1.12
C GLU A 138 2.98 2.30 -0.17
N PRO A 139 3.38 2.10 1.09
CA PRO A 139 3.67 3.24 1.99
C PRO A 139 4.86 4.07 1.50
N ALA A 140 5.84 3.49 0.81
CA ALA A 140 6.92 4.23 0.17
C ALA A 140 6.40 5.12 -0.97
N ALA A 141 5.44 4.65 -1.77
CA ALA A 141 4.79 5.45 -2.81
C ALA A 141 4.01 6.63 -2.23
N CYS A 142 3.34 6.46 -1.08
CA CYS A 142 2.69 7.56 -0.36
C CYS A 142 3.71 8.62 0.08
N SER A 143 4.83 8.19 0.66
CA SER A 143 5.92 9.07 1.07
C SER A 143 6.56 9.78 -0.13
N LEU A 144 6.80 9.07 -1.23
CA LEU A 144 7.34 9.63 -2.48
C LEU A 144 6.39 10.65 -3.10
N HIS A 145 5.07 10.38 -3.08
CA HIS A 145 4.08 11.33 -3.58
C HIS A 145 4.12 12.65 -2.79
N ALA A 146 4.17 12.58 -1.46
CA ALA A 146 4.30 13.76 -0.60
C ALA A 146 5.60 14.53 -0.90
N LEU A 147 6.72 13.83 -1.05
CA LEU A 147 8.01 14.43 -1.40
C LEU A 147 7.98 15.11 -2.77
N ASN A 148 7.38 14.47 -3.78
CA ASN A 148 7.23 15.06 -5.11
C ASN A 148 6.38 16.32 -5.07
N LYS A 149 5.30 16.37 -4.27
CA LYS A 149 4.52 17.58 -4.05
C LYS A 149 5.36 18.70 -3.41
N ALA A 150 6.14 18.39 -2.38
CA ALA A 150 7.03 19.38 -1.76
C ALA A 150 8.07 19.92 -2.75
N ARG A 151 8.67 19.06 -3.58
CA ARG A 151 9.65 19.47 -4.62
C ARG A 151 9.04 20.42 -5.66
N MET A 152 7.81 20.20 -6.08
CA MET A 152 7.13 21.08 -7.05
C MET A 152 6.96 22.51 -6.54
N HIS A 153 6.97 22.73 -5.24
CA HIS A 153 6.80 24.04 -4.60
C HIS A 153 8.10 24.59 -4.02
N SER A 154 9.21 23.89 -4.16
CA SER A 154 10.52 24.36 -3.69
C SER A 154 11.28 25.05 -4.82
N ALA A 155 11.76 26.26 -4.57
CA ALA A 155 12.64 26.99 -5.50
C ALA A 155 14.09 26.46 -5.51
N ARG A 156 14.46 25.59 -4.55
CA ARG A 156 15.81 25.06 -4.41
C ARG A 156 15.81 23.53 -4.51
N PRO A 157 16.93 22.92 -5.01
CA PRO A 157 17.06 21.48 -5.04
C PRO A 157 17.14 20.89 -3.62
N LEU A 158 16.74 19.63 -3.45
CA LEU A 158 16.74 18.95 -2.13
C LEU A 158 18.13 18.90 -1.49
N SER A 159 19.19 18.83 -2.29
CA SER A 159 20.57 18.82 -1.82
C SER A 159 21.00 20.08 -1.05
N GLU A 160 20.29 21.17 -1.24
CA GLU A 160 20.54 22.45 -0.56
C GLU A 160 19.58 22.71 0.61
N LEU A 161 18.60 21.84 0.80
CA LEU A 161 17.61 21.97 1.84
C LEU A 161 18.01 21.26 3.13
N ARG A 162 17.45 21.73 4.22
CA ARG A 162 17.42 21.02 5.51
C ARG A 162 15.98 20.57 5.72
N ALA A 163 15.78 19.27 5.86
CA ALA A 163 14.47 18.67 6.03
C ALA A 163 14.26 18.21 7.48
N MET A 164 13.06 18.42 7.98
CA MET A 164 12.61 17.84 9.24
C MET A 164 11.38 16.98 8.97
N VAL A 165 11.43 15.74 9.43
CA VAL A 165 10.32 14.80 9.42
C VAL A 165 9.77 14.71 10.85
N ILE A 166 8.49 14.99 11.01
CA ILE A 166 7.82 14.92 12.30
C ILE A 166 7.06 13.58 12.38
N GLY A 167 7.49 12.72 13.28
CA GLY A 167 7.01 11.36 13.47
C GLY A 167 7.97 10.30 12.90
N GLY A 168 8.46 9.38 13.75
CA GLY A 168 9.35 8.26 13.40
C GLY A 168 8.61 6.96 13.07
N GLY A 169 7.32 7.02 12.65
CA GLY A 169 6.57 5.85 12.17
C GLY A 169 6.98 5.45 10.74
N ALA A 170 6.31 4.43 10.18
CA ALA A 170 6.63 3.89 8.85
C ALA A 170 6.72 4.97 7.76
N ILE A 171 5.70 5.83 7.64
CA ILE A 171 5.68 6.92 6.65
C ILE A 171 6.80 7.93 6.90
N GLY A 172 7.06 8.31 8.16
CA GLY A 172 8.13 9.24 8.48
C GLY A 172 9.51 8.69 8.16
N MET A 173 9.77 7.43 8.51
CA MET A 173 11.06 6.78 8.21
C MET A 173 11.28 6.58 6.71
N LEU A 174 10.24 6.14 5.97
CA LEU A 174 10.31 6.06 4.51
C LEU A 174 10.52 7.43 3.86
N SER A 175 9.90 8.48 4.38
CA SER A 175 10.12 9.85 3.91
C SER A 175 11.56 10.31 4.17
N ALA A 176 12.13 10.01 5.34
CA ALA A 176 13.52 10.35 5.66
C ALA A 176 14.50 9.60 4.75
N LEU A 177 14.28 8.30 4.50
CA LEU A 177 15.09 7.50 3.57
C LEU A 177 15.02 8.06 2.14
N LEU A 178 13.83 8.39 1.66
CA LEU A 178 13.64 9.00 0.34
C LEU A 178 14.31 10.37 0.23
N LEU A 179 14.18 11.25 1.22
CA LEU A 179 14.87 12.54 1.26
C LEU A 179 16.38 12.35 1.13
N THR A 180 16.95 11.41 1.87
CA THR A 180 18.38 11.08 1.82
C THR A 180 18.76 10.55 0.44
N SER A 181 17.99 9.62 -0.13
CA SER A 181 18.25 9.04 -1.46
C SER A 181 18.17 10.08 -2.60
N TYR A 182 17.35 11.12 -2.44
CA TYR A 182 17.26 12.25 -3.35
C TYR A 182 18.30 13.36 -3.06
N GLY A 183 19.27 13.08 -2.20
CA GLY A 183 20.44 13.95 -1.98
C GLY A 183 20.26 15.03 -0.91
N CYS A 184 19.19 15.01 -0.11
CA CYS A 184 19.07 15.89 1.03
C CYS A 184 20.11 15.52 2.09
N ARG A 185 21.07 16.43 2.36
CA ARG A 185 22.21 16.15 3.23
C ARG A 185 21.89 16.27 4.73
N HIS A 186 20.84 17.00 5.05
CA HIS A 186 20.45 17.29 6.44
C HIS A 186 18.98 16.90 6.63
N VAL A 187 18.78 15.66 7.08
CA VAL A 187 17.46 15.14 7.43
C VAL A 187 17.42 14.89 8.94
N THR A 188 16.49 15.52 9.60
CA THR A 188 16.22 15.34 11.04
C THR A 188 14.86 14.69 11.21
N VAL A 189 14.78 13.65 12.04
CA VAL A 189 13.50 13.03 12.43
C VAL A 189 13.21 13.40 13.88
N ALA A 190 12.05 14.01 14.12
CA ALA A 190 11.54 14.31 15.45
C ALA A 190 10.50 13.26 15.86
N GLU A 191 10.74 12.54 16.95
CA GLU A 191 9.87 11.49 17.47
C GLU A 191 9.75 11.61 18.99
N THR A 192 8.53 11.56 19.51
CA THR A 192 8.25 11.64 20.95
C THR A 192 8.29 10.29 21.64
N ASN A 193 7.99 9.19 20.91
CA ASN A 193 8.01 7.84 21.44
C ASN A 193 9.46 7.32 21.56
N GLY A 194 9.92 7.06 22.79
CA GLY A 194 11.28 6.60 23.06
C GLY A 194 11.64 5.25 22.40
N LEU A 195 10.65 4.37 22.13
CA LEU A 195 10.89 3.09 21.45
C LEU A 195 11.10 3.23 19.94
N ARG A 196 10.72 4.38 19.36
CA ARG A 196 10.89 4.67 17.92
C ARG A 196 12.06 5.62 17.64
N ARG A 197 12.67 6.14 18.68
CA ARG A 197 13.85 7.01 18.66
C ARG A 197 15.13 6.20 18.71
#